data_8812279623eecf213052abd6115d17cd
#
_entry.id   8812279623eecf213052abd6115d17cd
#
_cell.length_a   1.000
_cell.length_b   1.000
_cell.length_c   1.000
_cell.angle_alpha   90.00
_cell.angle_beta   90.00
_cell.angle_gamma   90.00
#
_symmetry.space_group_name_H-M   'P 1'
#
loop_
_entity.id
_entity.type
_entity.pdbx_description
1 polymer ?
#
loop_
_entity_poly.entity_id
_entity_poly.type
_entity_poly.pdbx_seq_one_letter_code
_entity_poly.pdbx_strand_id
1 'polypeptide(L)'
;GHQYGCPKDWDTEAVFYNKTMLADAGLSEKDLENWDWNLQDGGSFEKVLARLSIDKNGVRGDEPGFDPTNVAVYGTSVADEGSSDGQTQWSPFTGSVGDWHYTDKETWGTHYRYDEKQFQDTLDWYFGLIDKGYMAPSGTFAKGNGTDVQLSSGKIALCINGAWMFNTFAKMDIEVGIAAHPVGPNGKSVSLMNGLGDSIVKSSKNIEGASKWVAFLGTQEAQDIVASFGIVFPAITSSTKKAIEVFEKTGLSTKPFTSYLEADNGGTFYFPLTYFGADVNAIIKPGVADVYVNRVPASTLTEYNEQVNLLFKTSKKS
;
A
#
# COMPACT_ATOMS: atom_id res chain seq x y z
N GLY A 1 15.48 -20.93 -15.68
CA GLY A 1 14.21 -20.75 -14.99
C GLY A 1 13.05 -21.23 -15.85
N HIS A 2 11.91 -21.42 -15.21
CA HIS A 2 10.67 -21.78 -15.89
C HIS A 2 9.69 -20.63 -15.77
N GLN A 3 8.90 -20.37 -16.81
CA GLN A 3 7.80 -19.43 -16.79
C GLN A 3 6.54 -20.16 -16.33
N TYR A 4 5.94 -19.69 -15.24
CA TYR A 4 4.77 -20.31 -14.62
C TYR A 4 3.46 -19.58 -14.93
N GLY A 5 3.53 -18.38 -15.49
CA GLY A 5 2.37 -17.58 -15.85
C GLY A 5 2.66 -16.56 -16.94
N CYS A 6 1.60 -16.04 -17.54
CA CYS A 6 1.65 -14.93 -18.48
C CYS A 6 1.45 -13.62 -17.70
N PRO A 7 2.35 -12.63 -17.79
CA PRO A 7 2.13 -11.33 -17.15
C PRO A 7 0.83 -10.68 -17.64
N LYS A 8 0.01 -10.20 -16.71
CA LYS A 8 -1.30 -9.63 -16.98
C LYS A 8 -1.29 -8.12 -16.83
N ASP A 9 -0.92 -7.66 -15.65
CA ASP A 9 -0.89 -6.25 -15.28
C ASP A 9 0.18 -6.00 -14.23
N TRP A 10 0.40 -4.73 -13.92
CA TRP A 10 1.19 -4.27 -12.81
C TRP A 10 0.49 -3.11 -12.11
N ASP A 11 0.88 -2.83 -10.89
CA ASP A 11 0.33 -1.77 -10.09
C ASP A 11 1.34 -1.24 -9.08
N THR A 12 1.14 -0.01 -8.66
CA THR A 12 1.77 0.64 -7.52
C THR A 12 0.68 1.31 -6.69
N GLU A 13 1.06 1.85 -5.56
CA GLU A 13 0.17 2.51 -4.62
C GLU A 13 0.47 3.99 -4.56
N ALA A 14 -0.53 4.78 -4.18
CA ALA A 14 -0.43 6.20 -3.98
C ALA A 14 -1.36 6.64 -2.84
N VAL A 15 -1.27 7.89 -2.44
CA VAL A 15 -2.12 8.48 -1.43
C VAL A 15 -3.29 9.20 -2.10
N PHE A 16 -4.49 8.71 -1.88
CA PHE A 16 -5.74 9.40 -2.23
C PHE A 16 -6.14 10.32 -1.08
N TYR A 17 -6.58 11.52 -1.39
CA TYR A 17 -7.00 12.51 -0.37
C TYR A 17 -8.22 13.30 -0.81
N ASN A 18 -8.98 13.77 0.17
CA ASN A 18 -10.11 14.67 -0.03
C ASN A 18 -9.59 16.11 -0.14
N LYS A 19 -9.74 16.74 -1.32
CA LYS A 19 -9.24 18.11 -1.59
C LYS A 19 -9.94 19.16 -0.74
N THR A 20 -11.22 19.00 -0.49
CA THR A 20 -11.98 19.93 0.37
C THR A 20 -11.44 19.90 1.80
N MET A 21 -11.25 18.71 2.37
CA MET A 21 -10.69 18.56 3.72
C MET A 21 -9.27 19.11 3.81
N LEU A 22 -8.46 18.94 2.77
CA LEU A 22 -7.12 19.53 2.69
C LEU A 22 -7.18 21.06 2.74
N ALA A 23 -8.05 21.67 1.91
CA ALA A 23 -8.24 23.11 1.85
C ALA A 23 -8.80 23.68 3.17
N ASP A 24 -9.79 23.02 3.78
CA ASP A 24 -10.37 23.40 5.08
C ASP A 24 -9.34 23.35 6.22
N ALA A 25 -8.30 22.52 6.07
CA ALA A 25 -7.18 22.50 7.00
C ALA A 25 -6.16 23.62 6.76
N GLY A 26 -6.35 24.44 5.72
CA GLY A 26 -5.40 25.46 5.30
C GLY A 26 -4.17 24.89 4.59
N LEU A 27 -4.25 23.64 4.13
CA LEU A 27 -3.23 22.94 3.35
C LEU A 27 -3.57 23.02 1.85
N SER A 28 -2.59 22.75 1.03
CA SER A 28 -2.69 22.70 -0.43
C SER A 28 -2.03 21.44 -0.99
N GLU A 29 -2.25 21.16 -2.26
CA GLU A 29 -1.56 20.05 -2.96
C GLU A 29 -0.04 20.17 -2.89
N LYS A 30 0.50 21.39 -2.77
CA LYS A 30 1.95 21.63 -2.62
C LYS A 30 2.52 21.07 -1.32
N ASP A 31 1.71 20.97 -0.27
CA ASP A 31 2.13 20.40 1.00
C ASP A 31 2.30 18.88 0.92
N LEU A 32 1.75 18.26 -0.14
CA LEU A 32 1.90 16.84 -0.47
C LEU A 32 2.93 16.60 -1.58
N GLU A 33 3.47 17.67 -2.19
CA GLU A 33 4.58 17.58 -3.12
C GLU A 33 5.89 17.50 -2.33
N ASN A 34 6.67 16.45 -2.53
CA ASN A 34 7.95 16.24 -1.85
C ASN A 34 7.87 16.22 -0.30
N TRP A 35 6.70 15.90 0.25
CA TRP A 35 6.57 15.66 1.68
C TRP A 35 7.46 14.49 2.12
N ASP A 36 7.84 14.47 3.38
CA ASP A 36 8.78 13.52 3.94
C ASP A 36 8.23 12.85 5.20
N TRP A 37 8.84 11.74 5.57
CA TRP A 37 8.62 11.09 6.84
C TRP A 37 9.93 10.62 7.45
N ASN A 38 9.99 10.50 8.77
CA ASN A 38 11.15 9.99 9.50
C ASN A 38 10.73 9.45 10.87
N LEU A 39 11.63 8.70 11.54
CA LEU A 39 11.38 8.11 12.85
C LEU A 39 11.56 9.10 14.03
N GLN A 40 12.11 10.28 13.81
CA GLN A 40 12.40 11.25 14.88
C GLN A 40 11.17 12.08 15.24
N ASP A 41 10.52 12.68 14.25
CA ASP A 41 9.37 13.58 14.45
C ASP A 41 8.22 13.32 13.46
N GLY A 42 8.30 12.24 12.66
CA GLY A 42 7.31 11.87 11.66
C GLY A 42 7.35 12.69 10.38
N GLY A 43 8.22 13.69 10.28
CA GLY A 43 8.38 14.55 9.10
C GLY A 43 7.15 15.42 8.81
N SER A 44 7.05 15.90 7.59
CA SER A 44 5.89 16.65 7.12
C SER A 44 4.64 15.76 6.95
N PHE A 45 4.80 14.47 6.71
CA PHE A 45 3.69 13.52 6.64
C PHE A 45 2.88 13.50 7.95
N GLU A 46 3.54 13.35 9.09
CA GLU A 46 2.85 13.33 10.38
C GLU A 46 2.20 14.68 10.70
N LYS A 47 2.87 15.80 10.35
CA LYS A 47 2.30 17.14 10.50
C LYS A 47 1.04 17.35 9.69
N VAL A 48 1.01 16.84 8.45
CA VAL A 48 -0.19 16.85 7.61
C VAL A 48 -1.30 16.02 8.24
N LEU A 49 -1.01 14.81 8.73
CA LEU A 49 -2.00 13.98 9.41
C LEU A 49 -2.56 14.66 10.66
N ALA A 50 -1.70 15.26 11.49
CA ALA A 50 -2.11 16.01 12.68
C ALA A 50 -3.05 17.15 12.29
N ARG A 51 -2.69 17.96 11.30
CA ARG A 51 -3.50 19.08 10.83
C ARG A 51 -4.86 18.65 10.27
N LEU A 52 -4.93 17.50 9.62
CA LEU A 52 -6.16 16.91 9.06
C LEU A 52 -7.06 16.25 10.11
N SER A 53 -6.50 15.83 11.24
CA SER A 53 -7.27 15.19 12.32
C SER A 53 -8.05 16.21 13.13
N ILE A 54 -9.29 15.90 13.50
CA ILE A 54 -10.18 16.80 14.25
C ILE A 54 -10.87 16.00 15.34
N ASP A 55 -10.82 16.47 16.58
CA ASP A 55 -11.57 15.87 17.67
C ASP A 55 -13.05 16.28 17.65
N LYS A 56 -13.87 15.72 18.54
CA LYS A 56 -15.29 16.05 18.63
C LYS A 56 -15.59 17.46 19.15
N ASN A 57 -14.60 18.15 19.68
CA ASN A 57 -14.69 19.55 20.08
C ASN A 57 -14.31 20.51 18.94
N GLY A 58 -13.87 19.98 17.80
CA GLY A 58 -13.44 20.74 16.64
C GLY A 58 -11.98 21.19 16.68
N VAL A 59 -11.19 20.70 17.64
CA VAL A 59 -9.76 21.02 17.78
C VAL A 59 -8.96 20.12 16.83
N ARG A 60 -7.98 20.69 16.13
CA ARG A 60 -7.12 19.93 15.22
C ARG A 60 -5.95 19.29 15.96
N GLY A 61 -5.43 18.19 15.42
CA GLY A 61 -4.38 17.37 16.04
C GLY A 61 -3.06 18.11 16.30
N ASP A 62 -2.80 19.21 15.60
CA ASP A 62 -1.63 20.08 15.78
C ASP A 62 -1.92 21.30 16.70
N GLU A 63 -3.14 21.42 17.24
CA GLU A 63 -3.56 22.53 18.09
C GLU A 63 -3.57 22.13 19.58
N PRO A 64 -3.24 23.06 20.49
CA PRO A 64 -3.35 22.79 21.92
C PRO A 64 -4.79 22.45 22.33
N GLY A 65 -4.96 21.38 23.09
CA GLY A 65 -6.25 20.93 23.58
C GLY A 65 -6.92 19.83 22.73
N PHE A 66 -6.26 19.37 21.68
CA PHE A 66 -6.72 18.19 20.93
C PHE A 66 -6.84 16.96 21.83
N ASP A 67 -7.97 16.28 21.75
CA ASP A 67 -8.23 15.03 22.49
C ASP A 67 -8.09 13.81 21.57
N PRO A 68 -6.95 13.11 21.58
CA PRO A 68 -6.71 11.96 20.73
C PRO A 68 -7.60 10.75 21.03
N THR A 69 -8.29 10.75 22.18
CA THR A 69 -9.21 9.66 22.57
C THR A 69 -10.63 9.88 22.08
N ASN A 70 -10.93 11.06 21.52
CA ASN A 70 -12.28 11.47 21.14
C ASN A 70 -12.34 12.12 19.75
N VAL A 71 -11.72 11.43 18.77
CA VAL A 71 -11.58 11.95 17.40
C VAL A 71 -12.88 11.82 16.61
N ALA A 72 -13.21 12.86 15.84
CA ALA A 72 -14.35 12.90 14.93
C ALA A 72 -13.95 12.63 13.48
N VAL A 73 -12.77 13.14 13.07
CA VAL A 73 -12.17 12.98 11.75
C VAL A 73 -10.70 12.61 11.93
N TYR A 74 -10.27 11.53 11.32
CA TYR A 74 -8.87 11.10 11.35
C TYR A 74 -8.11 11.57 10.10
N GLY A 75 -6.83 11.79 10.21
CA GLY A 75 -5.96 12.01 9.06
C GLY A 75 -5.97 10.81 8.11
N THR A 76 -5.88 9.59 8.68
CA THR A 76 -5.95 8.32 7.94
C THR A 76 -6.58 7.22 8.79
N SER A 77 -6.60 5.98 8.29
CA SER A 77 -7.06 4.82 9.04
C SER A 77 -6.16 3.61 8.80
N VAL A 78 -6.22 2.64 9.72
CA VAL A 78 -5.72 1.30 9.45
C VAL A 78 -6.61 0.67 8.38
N ALA A 79 -6.03 0.34 7.23
CA ALA A 79 -6.72 -0.47 6.24
C ALA A 79 -6.72 -1.93 6.70
N ASP A 80 -7.89 -2.54 6.84
CA ASP A 80 -8.00 -3.95 7.26
C ASP A 80 -7.53 -4.93 6.17
N GLU A 81 -7.27 -4.42 4.98
CA GLU A 81 -6.82 -5.16 3.80
C GLU A 81 -5.29 -5.11 3.67
N GLY A 82 -4.68 -6.20 3.18
CA GLY A 82 -3.24 -6.26 2.92
C GLY A 82 -2.33 -6.21 4.16
N SER A 83 -2.84 -6.58 5.31
CA SER A 83 -2.17 -6.39 6.61
C SER A 83 -0.88 -7.16 6.80
N SER A 84 -0.70 -8.33 6.17
CA SER A 84 0.51 -9.15 6.34
C SER A 84 1.73 -8.59 5.61
N ASP A 85 1.50 -7.88 4.51
CA ASP A 85 2.54 -7.31 3.66
C ASP A 85 2.52 -5.79 3.72
N GLY A 86 1.51 -5.21 4.36
CA GLY A 86 1.33 -3.77 4.50
C GLY A 86 1.05 -3.04 3.19
N GLN A 87 0.52 -3.73 2.19
CA GLN A 87 0.37 -3.21 0.84
C GLN A 87 -0.30 -1.83 0.80
N THR A 88 -1.44 -1.65 1.45
CA THR A 88 -2.16 -0.38 1.51
C THR A 88 -1.97 0.34 2.84
N GLN A 89 -0.89 0.06 3.56
CA GLN A 89 -0.62 0.59 4.89
C GLN A 89 0.84 1.02 5.03
N TRP A 90 1.64 0.20 5.70
CA TRP A 90 3.00 0.52 6.14
C TRP A 90 4.10 0.25 5.12
N SER A 91 3.81 -0.47 4.04
CA SER A 91 4.84 -0.89 3.08
C SER A 91 5.67 0.26 2.49
N PRO A 92 5.11 1.45 2.14
CA PRO A 92 5.91 2.54 1.62
C PRO A 92 6.94 3.07 2.62
N PHE A 93 6.59 3.02 3.90
CA PHE A 93 7.44 3.48 4.99
C PHE A 93 8.56 2.49 5.26
N THR A 94 8.27 1.20 5.39
CA THR A 94 9.31 0.18 5.59
C THR A 94 10.24 0.05 4.38
N GLY A 95 9.74 0.22 3.16
CA GLY A 95 10.54 0.23 1.93
C GLY A 95 11.41 1.47 1.76
N SER A 96 11.14 2.57 2.50
CA SER A 96 11.88 3.82 2.41
C SER A 96 12.63 4.20 3.69
N VAL A 97 12.60 3.36 4.74
CA VAL A 97 13.33 3.63 5.99
C VAL A 97 14.86 3.51 5.84
N GLY A 98 15.32 2.63 4.96
CA GLY A 98 16.74 2.34 4.75
C GLY A 98 16.91 1.36 3.58
N ASP A 99 17.56 0.24 3.88
CA ASP A 99 17.80 -0.87 2.94
C ASP A 99 16.97 -2.13 3.28
N TRP A 100 15.88 -1.95 4.01
CA TRP A 100 15.03 -3.07 4.39
C TRP A 100 14.23 -3.61 3.20
N HIS A 101 14.18 -4.91 3.10
CA HIS A 101 13.29 -5.69 2.24
C HIS A 101 12.73 -6.88 3.04
N TYR A 102 11.64 -7.45 2.59
CA TYR A 102 11.01 -8.59 3.28
C TYR A 102 11.94 -9.77 3.52
N THR A 103 12.89 -10.00 2.59
CA THR A 103 13.81 -11.14 2.63
C THR A 103 15.23 -10.74 2.28
N ASP A 104 16.17 -11.66 2.50
CA ASP A 104 17.60 -11.54 2.17
C ASP A 104 17.90 -11.33 0.69
N LYS A 105 16.91 -11.54 -0.19
CA LYS A 105 16.99 -11.33 -1.64
C LYS A 105 15.66 -10.81 -2.14
N GLU A 106 15.68 -9.99 -3.18
CA GLU A 106 14.49 -9.44 -3.82
C GLU A 106 13.54 -10.54 -4.34
N THR A 107 14.10 -11.60 -4.91
CA THR A 107 13.34 -12.75 -5.39
C THR A 107 13.94 -14.06 -4.90
N TRP A 108 13.08 -15.02 -4.57
CA TRP A 108 13.47 -16.35 -4.07
C TRP A 108 14.36 -16.28 -2.82
N GLY A 109 14.09 -15.30 -1.97
CA GLY A 109 14.72 -15.20 -0.65
C GLY A 109 14.41 -16.43 0.22
N THR A 110 15.29 -16.69 1.16
CA THR A 110 15.19 -17.82 2.08
C THR A 110 15.35 -17.44 3.55
N HIS A 111 15.43 -16.14 3.80
CA HIS A 111 15.53 -15.58 5.14
C HIS A 111 14.69 -14.30 5.21
N TYR A 112 13.67 -14.30 6.04
CA TYR A 112 12.82 -13.14 6.30
C TYR A 112 13.44 -12.22 7.35
N ARG A 113 13.17 -10.90 7.24
CA ARG A 113 13.84 -9.82 7.97
C ARG A 113 12.87 -9.00 8.84
N TYR A 114 11.81 -9.61 9.36
CA TYR A 114 10.85 -8.94 10.25
C TYR A 114 11.39 -8.69 11.67
N ASP A 115 12.56 -9.24 12.01
CA ASP A 115 13.29 -9.04 13.25
C ASP A 115 14.24 -7.83 13.20
N GLU A 116 14.37 -7.17 12.07
CA GLU A 116 15.25 -6.02 11.96
C GLU A 116 14.67 -4.78 12.63
N LYS A 117 15.53 -4.12 13.39
CA LYS A 117 15.15 -2.94 14.18
C LYS A 117 14.53 -1.82 13.33
N GLN A 118 15.10 -1.54 12.14
CA GLN A 118 14.58 -0.50 11.26
C GLN A 118 13.14 -0.78 10.81
N PHE A 119 12.77 -2.05 10.57
CA PHE A 119 11.43 -2.46 10.26
C PHE A 119 10.50 -2.32 11.45
N GLN A 120 10.91 -2.84 12.62
CA GLN A 120 10.11 -2.82 13.84
C GLN A 120 9.86 -1.38 14.32
N ASP A 121 10.88 -0.54 14.34
CA ASP A 121 10.74 0.89 14.70
C ASP A 121 9.78 1.61 13.74
N THR A 122 9.80 1.26 12.44
CA THR A 122 8.89 1.85 11.46
C THR A 122 7.45 1.45 11.74
N LEU A 123 7.18 0.18 12.08
CA LEU A 123 5.83 -0.25 12.43
C LEU A 123 5.35 0.39 13.74
N ASP A 124 6.23 0.47 14.75
CA ASP A 124 5.89 1.11 16.03
C ASP A 124 5.58 2.60 15.85
N TRP A 125 6.34 3.32 15.01
CA TRP A 125 6.03 4.69 14.64
C TRP A 125 4.72 4.80 13.87
N TYR A 126 4.55 4.00 12.80
CA TYR A 126 3.38 4.06 11.93
C TYR A 126 2.08 3.79 12.69
N PHE A 127 2.02 2.72 13.44
CA PHE A 127 0.85 2.42 14.26
C PHE A 127 0.76 3.28 15.53
N GLY A 128 1.85 3.93 15.95
CA GLY A 128 1.86 4.96 16.98
C GLY A 128 1.01 6.19 16.62
N LEU A 129 0.74 6.42 15.32
CA LEU A 129 -0.21 7.45 14.88
C LEU A 129 -1.64 7.23 15.40
N ILE A 130 -1.99 5.99 15.76
CA ILE A 130 -3.26 5.65 16.43
C ILE A 130 -3.33 6.31 17.81
N ASP A 131 -2.26 6.19 18.61
CA ASP A 131 -2.22 6.73 19.97
C ASP A 131 -2.23 8.26 19.99
N LYS A 132 -1.73 8.86 18.88
CA LYS A 132 -1.79 10.31 18.65
C LYS A 132 -3.17 10.80 18.14
N GLY A 133 -4.10 9.89 17.83
CA GLY A 133 -5.41 10.22 17.27
C GLY A 133 -5.38 10.66 15.80
N TYR A 134 -4.28 10.41 15.09
CA TYR A 134 -4.13 10.78 13.68
C TYR A 134 -4.53 9.66 12.72
N MET A 135 -4.53 8.42 13.21
CA MET A 135 -4.94 7.24 12.47
C MET A 135 -6.10 6.55 13.21
N ALA A 136 -7.19 6.28 12.49
CA ALA A 136 -8.31 5.52 13.07
C ALA A 136 -7.87 4.07 13.31
N PRO A 137 -8.03 3.55 14.53
CA PRO A 137 -7.70 2.16 14.85
C PRO A 137 -8.58 1.18 14.09
N SER A 138 -8.10 -0.05 13.90
CA SER A 138 -8.89 -1.16 13.38
C SER A 138 -10.18 -1.34 14.17
N GLY A 139 -11.28 -1.59 13.47
CA GLY A 139 -12.62 -1.74 14.09
C GLY A 139 -13.33 -0.42 14.42
N THR A 140 -12.75 0.75 14.15
CA THR A 140 -13.44 2.04 14.29
C THR A 140 -14.64 2.15 13.36
N PHE A 141 -14.54 1.62 12.16
CA PHE A 141 -15.58 1.64 11.15
C PHE A 141 -16.25 0.26 11.03
N ALA A 142 -17.49 0.28 10.55
CA ALA A 142 -18.24 -0.96 10.35
C ALA A 142 -17.51 -1.88 9.36
N LYS A 143 -17.57 -3.18 9.59
CA LYS A 143 -17.00 -4.18 8.69
C LYS A 143 -17.53 -4.01 7.26
N GLY A 144 -16.64 -3.94 6.31
CA GLY A 144 -16.95 -3.70 4.89
C GLY A 144 -16.94 -2.24 4.47
N ASN A 145 -16.75 -1.28 5.39
CA ASN A 145 -16.47 0.10 5.03
C ASN A 145 -14.98 0.22 4.70
N GLY A 146 -14.63 0.04 3.44
CA GLY A 146 -13.28 0.25 2.93
C GLY A 146 -12.84 1.71 3.04
N THR A 147 -11.57 1.96 2.77
CA THR A 147 -10.99 3.32 2.82
C THR A 147 -11.67 4.30 1.86
N ASP A 148 -12.21 3.80 0.76
CA ASP A 148 -13.04 4.55 -0.18
C ASP A 148 -14.32 5.11 0.46
N VAL A 149 -15.06 4.26 1.20
CA VAL A 149 -16.26 4.68 1.94
C VAL A 149 -15.91 5.65 3.07
N GLN A 150 -14.81 5.40 3.77
CA GLN A 150 -14.34 6.25 4.87
C GLN A 150 -13.94 7.64 4.36
N LEU A 151 -13.23 7.71 3.22
CA LEU A 151 -12.82 8.96 2.57
C LEU A 151 -14.03 9.74 2.06
N SER A 152 -14.94 9.09 1.33
CA SER A 152 -16.15 9.74 0.77
C SER A 152 -17.10 10.26 1.84
N SER A 153 -17.17 9.60 3.00
CA SER A 153 -17.96 10.06 4.14
C SER A 153 -17.28 11.13 4.99
N GLY A 154 -16.07 11.57 4.65
CA GLY A 154 -15.31 12.56 5.40
C GLY A 154 -14.86 12.08 6.79
N LYS A 155 -14.77 10.78 7.02
CA LYS A 155 -14.29 10.20 8.29
C LYS A 155 -12.77 10.10 8.37
N ILE A 156 -12.13 10.01 7.21
CA ILE A 156 -10.69 10.14 7.05
C ILE A 156 -10.39 11.16 5.96
N ALA A 157 -9.25 11.81 6.04
CA ALA A 157 -8.85 12.83 5.07
C ALA A 157 -8.01 12.26 3.92
N LEU A 158 -7.23 11.20 4.16
CA LEU A 158 -6.43 10.52 3.16
C LEU A 158 -6.32 9.02 3.44
N CYS A 159 -5.99 8.25 2.40
CA CYS A 159 -5.70 6.83 2.50
C CYS A 159 -4.69 6.38 1.45
N ILE A 160 -3.93 5.33 1.74
CA ILE A 160 -3.07 4.65 0.77
C ILE A 160 -3.92 3.60 0.04
N ASN A 161 -3.87 3.60 -1.29
CA ASN A 161 -4.50 2.56 -2.09
C ASN A 161 -3.83 2.42 -3.46
N GLY A 162 -4.11 1.33 -4.17
CA GLY A 162 -3.53 1.07 -5.48
C GLY A 162 -4.32 1.63 -6.66
N ALA A 163 -3.70 1.65 -7.83
CA ALA A 163 -4.34 2.13 -9.05
C ALA A 163 -5.58 1.32 -9.45
N TRP A 164 -5.75 0.09 -8.96
CA TRP A 164 -6.99 -0.69 -9.15
C TRP A 164 -8.23 -0.02 -8.57
N MET A 165 -8.07 0.93 -7.63
CA MET A 165 -9.16 1.73 -7.05
C MET A 165 -9.37 3.07 -7.74
N PHE A 166 -8.54 3.42 -8.74
CA PHE A 166 -8.58 4.72 -9.41
C PHE A 166 -9.99 5.11 -9.87
N ASN A 167 -10.68 4.21 -10.57
CA ASN A 167 -12.04 4.46 -11.06
C ASN A 167 -13.09 4.60 -9.95
N THR A 168 -12.87 3.94 -8.81
CA THR A 168 -13.73 4.07 -7.64
C THR A 168 -13.59 5.47 -7.06
N PHE A 169 -12.37 5.93 -6.84
CA PHE A 169 -12.09 7.27 -6.32
C PHE A 169 -12.49 8.38 -7.32
N ALA A 170 -12.25 8.17 -8.61
CA ALA A 170 -12.61 9.15 -9.65
C ALA A 170 -14.12 9.39 -9.81
N LYS A 171 -14.96 8.47 -9.34
CA LYS A 171 -16.43 8.55 -9.44
C LYS A 171 -17.12 8.99 -8.14
N MET A 172 -16.36 9.34 -7.12
CA MET A 172 -16.93 9.82 -5.86
C MET A 172 -17.55 11.20 -6.02
N ASP A 173 -18.58 11.48 -5.21
CA ASP A 173 -19.23 12.79 -5.12
C ASP A 173 -18.42 13.81 -4.30
N ILE A 174 -17.10 13.58 -4.15
CA ILE A 174 -16.15 14.48 -3.50
C ILE A 174 -14.98 14.78 -4.45
N GLU A 175 -14.31 15.90 -4.27
CA GLU A 175 -13.09 16.19 -5.00
C GLU A 175 -11.91 15.40 -4.43
N VAL A 176 -11.47 14.39 -5.17
CA VAL A 176 -10.32 13.56 -4.81
C VAL A 176 -9.04 14.09 -5.48
N GLY A 177 -7.95 14.05 -4.76
CA GLY A 177 -6.60 14.22 -5.30
C GLY A 177 -5.76 12.97 -5.07
N ILE A 178 -4.63 12.87 -5.77
CA ILE A 178 -3.68 11.77 -5.65
C ILE A 178 -2.27 12.35 -5.47
N ALA A 179 -1.54 11.86 -4.47
CA ALA A 179 -0.15 12.23 -4.21
C ALA A 179 0.74 10.98 -4.17
N ALA A 180 2.02 11.14 -4.49
CA ALA A 180 3.00 10.09 -4.24
C ALA A 180 3.21 9.89 -2.73
N HIS A 181 3.73 8.75 -2.32
CA HIS A 181 4.10 8.51 -0.93
C HIS A 181 5.18 9.50 -0.47
N PRO A 182 5.25 9.82 0.84
CA PRO A 182 6.27 10.70 1.36
C PRO A 182 7.67 10.13 1.15
N VAL A 183 8.63 11.02 0.95
CA VAL A 183 10.05 10.66 0.85
C VAL A 183 10.54 10.17 2.21
N GLY A 184 11.13 8.99 2.23
CA GLY A 184 11.64 8.39 3.46
C GLY A 184 13.08 8.74 3.78
N PRO A 185 13.60 8.22 4.91
CA PRO A 185 14.98 8.43 5.36
C PRO A 185 16.05 8.02 4.35
N ASN A 186 15.75 7.09 3.44
CA ASN A 186 16.67 6.71 2.36
C ASN A 186 16.71 7.71 1.18
N GLY A 187 15.96 8.81 1.27
CA GLY A 187 15.89 9.85 0.25
C GLY A 187 14.96 9.53 -0.93
N LYS A 188 14.13 8.48 -0.82
CA LYS A 188 13.23 8.05 -1.89
C LYS A 188 11.77 8.02 -1.44
N SER A 189 10.88 8.34 -2.37
CA SER A 189 9.49 7.95 -2.32
C SER A 189 9.37 6.53 -2.89
N VAL A 190 8.81 5.60 -2.13
CA VAL A 190 8.80 4.17 -2.48
C VAL A 190 7.38 3.62 -2.49
N SER A 191 7.10 2.74 -3.42
CA SER A 191 5.86 1.97 -3.46
C SER A 191 6.12 0.48 -3.59
N LEU A 192 5.29 -0.32 -2.94
CA LEU A 192 5.22 -1.74 -3.23
C LEU A 192 4.70 -1.91 -4.67
N MET A 193 5.45 -2.68 -5.48
CA MET A 193 5.01 -3.03 -6.83
C MET A 193 4.30 -4.37 -6.78
N ASN A 194 3.04 -4.34 -7.17
CA ASN A 194 2.23 -5.52 -7.37
C ASN A 194 2.15 -5.87 -8.85
N GLY A 195 2.01 -7.14 -9.15
CA GLY A 195 1.81 -7.62 -10.52
C GLY A 195 1.05 -8.92 -10.52
N LEU A 196 0.13 -9.05 -11.46
CA LEU A 196 -0.65 -10.28 -11.65
C LEU A 196 -0.19 -11.04 -12.88
N GLY A 197 -0.31 -12.35 -12.81
CA GLY A 197 -0.04 -13.26 -13.91
C GLY A 197 -1.07 -14.36 -13.98
N ASP A 198 -1.52 -14.68 -15.18
CA ASP A 198 -2.46 -15.77 -15.42
C ASP A 198 -1.71 -17.08 -15.58
N SER A 199 -2.07 -18.07 -14.77
CA SER A 199 -1.48 -19.41 -14.76
C SER A 199 -2.54 -20.49 -14.96
N ILE A 200 -2.12 -21.63 -15.49
CA ILE A 200 -3.00 -22.78 -15.68
C ILE A 200 -2.87 -23.70 -14.47
N VAL A 201 -3.96 -23.94 -13.76
CA VAL A 201 -3.95 -24.88 -12.64
C VAL A 201 -3.65 -26.30 -13.11
N LYS A 202 -2.77 -27.00 -12.41
CA LYS A 202 -2.33 -28.37 -12.76
C LYS A 202 -3.50 -29.37 -12.87
N SER A 203 -4.57 -29.15 -12.13
CA SER A 203 -5.77 -30.00 -12.13
C SER A 203 -6.78 -29.70 -13.26
N SER A 204 -6.49 -28.73 -14.14
CA SER A 204 -7.37 -28.39 -15.26
C SER A 204 -7.67 -29.62 -16.12
N LYS A 205 -8.91 -29.78 -16.49
CA LYS A 205 -9.38 -30.86 -17.39
C LYS A 205 -9.31 -30.47 -18.86
N ASN A 206 -9.01 -29.20 -19.15
CA ASN A 206 -8.87 -28.69 -20.51
C ASN A 206 -7.61 -27.81 -20.62
N ILE A 207 -6.44 -28.45 -20.55
CA ILE A 207 -5.14 -27.76 -20.61
C ILE A 207 -4.97 -27.03 -21.95
N GLU A 208 -5.39 -27.65 -23.06
CA GLU A 208 -5.28 -27.06 -24.39
C GLU A 208 -6.10 -25.76 -24.52
N GLY A 209 -7.38 -25.80 -24.12
CA GLY A 209 -8.23 -24.60 -24.12
C GLY A 209 -7.72 -23.52 -23.18
N ALA A 210 -7.29 -23.89 -21.97
CA ALA A 210 -6.71 -22.97 -21.01
C ALA A 210 -5.42 -22.33 -21.55
N SER A 211 -4.57 -23.10 -22.24
CA SER A 211 -3.34 -22.56 -22.85
C SER A 211 -3.64 -21.53 -23.93
N LYS A 212 -4.63 -21.79 -24.80
CA LYS A 212 -5.06 -20.83 -25.83
C LYS A 212 -5.60 -19.55 -25.20
N TRP A 213 -6.38 -19.68 -24.13
CA TRP A 213 -6.93 -18.53 -23.41
C TRP A 213 -5.84 -17.68 -22.73
N VAL A 214 -4.95 -18.31 -21.96
CA VAL A 214 -3.84 -17.60 -21.31
C VAL A 214 -2.92 -16.94 -22.33
N ALA A 215 -2.63 -17.64 -23.45
CA ALA A 215 -1.85 -17.05 -24.54
C ALA A 215 -2.53 -15.84 -25.17
N PHE A 216 -3.86 -15.90 -25.37
CA PHE A 216 -4.63 -14.76 -25.87
C PHE A 216 -4.56 -13.55 -24.91
N LEU A 217 -4.71 -13.76 -23.59
CA LEU A 217 -4.62 -12.68 -22.59
C LEU A 217 -3.27 -11.94 -22.60
N GLY A 218 -2.20 -12.61 -23.04
CA GLY A 218 -0.88 -12.00 -23.22
C GLY A 218 -0.67 -11.29 -24.56
N THR A 219 -1.66 -11.28 -25.45
CA THR A 219 -1.52 -10.59 -26.75
C THR A 219 -1.74 -9.08 -26.63
N GLN A 220 -1.17 -8.32 -27.59
CA GLN A 220 -1.41 -6.89 -27.70
C GLN A 220 -2.90 -6.56 -27.79
N GLU A 221 -3.66 -7.37 -28.55
CA GLU A 221 -5.12 -7.19 -28.73
C GLU A 221 -5.85 -7.26 -27.38
N ALA A 222 -5.62 -8.32 -26.59
CA ALA A 222 -6.28 -8.50 -25.30
C ALA A 222 -5.88 -7.39 -24.30
N GLN A 223 -4.59 -7.05 -24.26
CA GLN A 223 -4.07 -6.01 -23.37
C GLN A 223 -4.60 -4.62 -23.76
N ASP A 224 -4.79 -4.34 -25.06
CA ASP A 224 -5.39 -3.10 -25.54
C ASP A 224 -6.88 -3.00 -25.20
N ILE A 225 -7.61 -4.12 -25.24
CA ILE A 225 -9.00 -4.18 -24.77
C ILE A 225 -9.05 -3.81 -23.28
N VAL A 226 -8.23 -4.44 -22.45
CA VAL A 226 -8.17 -4.13 -21.01
C VAL A 226 -7.81 -2.66 -20.77
N ALA A 227 -6.82 -2.13 -21.49
CA ALA A 227 -6.41 -0.74 -21.41
C ALA A 227 -7.56 0.23 -21.71
N SER A 228 -8.43 -0.10 -22.67
CA SER A 228 -9.55 0.76 -23.08
C SER A 228 -10.59 0.99 -21.98
N PHE A 229 -10.64 0.12 -20.97
CA PHE A 229 -11.51 0.27 -19.80
C PHE A 229 -10.89 1.08 -18.66
N GLY A 230 -9.57 1.35 -18.70
CA GLY A 230 -8.88 2.11 -17.65
C GLY A 230 -9.06 1.51 -16.26
N ILE A 231 -8.80 0.21 -16.11
CA ILE A 231 -9.00 -0.51 -14.83
C ILE A 231 -7.66 -0.77 -14.14
N VAL A 232 -6.64 -1.15 -14.92
CA VAL A 232 -5.31 -1.52 -14.45
C VAL A 232 -4.26 -1.02 -15.45
N PHE A 233 -2.98 -1.09 -15.10
CA PHE A 233 -1.87 -0.89 -16.02
C PHE A 233 -1.50 -2.24 -16.66
N PRO A 234 -1.87 -2.50 -17.93
CA PRO A 234 -1.52 -3.76 -18.57
C PRO A 234 -0.02 -4.01 -18.65
N ALA A 235 0.40 -5.28 -18.68
CA ALA A 235 1.82 -5.65 -18.69
C ALA A 235 2.57 -5.22 -19.96
N ILE A 236 1.87 -5.05 -21.09
CA ILE A 236 2.48 -4.56 -22.34
C ILE A 236 2.59 -3.04 -22.28
N THR A 237 3.81 -2.51 -22.41
CA THR A 237 4.12 -1.07 -22.28
C THR A 237 3.27 -0.17 -23.18
N SER A 238 3.00 -0.58 -24.43
CA SER A 238 2.14 0.18 -25.35
C SER A 238 0.69 0.23 -24.89
N SER A 239 0.18 -0.85 -24.28
CA SER A 239 -1.15 -0.91 -23.69
C SER A 239 -1.23 -0.12 -22.38
N THR A 240 -0.14 -0.12 -21.58
CA THR A 240 -0.03 0.74 -20.38
C THR A 240 -0.23 2.21 -20.75
N LYS A 241 0.44 2.69 -21.81
CA LYS A 241 0.27 4.08 -22.27
C LYS A 241 -1.17 4.41 -22.64
N LYS A 242 -1.87 3.48 -23.30
CA LYS A 242 -3.31 3.64 -23.61
C LYS A 242 -4.17 3.69 -22.33
N ALA A 243 -3.87 2.85 -21.36
CA ALA A 243 -4.58 2.87 -20.08
C ALA A 243 -4.39 4.22 -19.35
N ILE A 244 -3.18 4.75 -19.32
CA ILE A 244 -2.86 6.08 -18.76
C ILE A 244 -3.73 7.17 -19.40
N GLU A 245 -3.80 7.19 -20.74
CA GLU A 245 -4.66 8.15 -21.48
C GLU A 245 -6.15 8.03 -21.11
N VAL A 246 -6.61 6.82 -20.77
CA VAL A 246 -7.99 6.58 -20.34
C VAL A 246 -8.21 7.05 -18.92
N PHE A 247 -7.29 6.73 -18.00
CA PHE A 247 -7.35 7.20 -16.63
C PHE A 247 -7.36 8.74 -16.52
N GLU A 248 -6.49 9.40 -17.26
CA GLU A 248 -6.34 10.86 -17.20
C GLU A 248 -7.57 11.63 -17.73
N LYS A 249 -8.44 10.99 -18.54
CA LYS A 249 -9.73 11.56 -18.93
C LYS A 249 -10.69 11.78 -17.75
N THR A 250 -10.45 11.15 -16.62
CA THR A 250 -11.21 11.41 -15.38
C THR A 250 -10.86 12.73 -14.71
N GLY A 251 -9.76 13.38 -15.11
CA GLY A 251 -9.21 14.57 -14.48
C GLY A 251 -8.23 14.28 -13.32
N LEU A 252 -8.02 13.01 -12.97
CA LEU A 252 -7.02 12.60 -11.99
C LEU A 252 -5.71 12.21 -12.66
N SER A 253 -4.58 12.59 -12.05
CA SER A 253 -3.24 12.26 -12.58
C SER A 253 -2.83 10.84 -12.21
N THR A 254 -2.27 10.11 -13.19
CA THR A 254 -1.63 8.82 -12.96
C THR A 254 -0.17 8.95 -12.52
N LYS A 255 0.40 10.15 -12.57
CA LYS A 255 1.81 10.41 -12.26
C LYS A 255 2.23 9.90 -10.86
N PRO A 256 1.43 10.04 -9.79
CA PRO A 256 1.80 9.49 -8.49
C PRO A 256 2.05 7.98 -8.50
N PHE A 257 1.39 7.22 -9.38
CA PHE A 257 1.61 5.77 -9.51
C PHE A 257 2.81 5.41 -10.39
N THR A 258 3.08 6.21 -11.41
CA THR A 258 4.13 5.90 -12.41
C THR A 258 5.50 6.45 -12.04
N SER A 259 5.57 7.47 -11.19
CA SER A 259 6.81 8.14 -10.79
C SER A 259 7.80 7.23 -10.07
N TYR A 260 7.32 6.19 -9.40
CA TYR A 260 8.19 5.22 -8.72
C TYR A 260 9.04 4.37 -9.68
N LEU A 261 8.66 4.30 -10.95
CA LEU A 261 9.42 3.61 -11.99
C LEU A 261 10.56 4.47 -12.56
N GLU A 262 10.60 5.75 -12.22
CA GLU A 262 11.64 6.67 -12.65
C GLU A 262 12.82 6.60 -11.66
N ALA A 263 14.03 6.31 -12.17
CA ALA A 263 15.20 6.01 -11.33
C ALA A 263 15.57 7.14 -10.37
N ASP A 264 15.31 8.41 -10.72
CA ASP A 264 15.71 9.58 -9.95
C ASP A 264 14.70 10.01 -8.90
N ASN A 265 13.41 9.63 -9.04
CA ASN A 265 12.32 10.15 -8.21
C ASN A 265 11.76 9.16 -7.19
N GLY A 266 12.13 7.90 -7.26
CA GLY A 266 11.54 6.94 -6.35
C GLY A 266 12.11 5.55 -6.49
N GLY A 267 11.35 4.60 -6.00
CA GLY A 267 11.70 3.20 -6.08
C GLY A 267 10.49 2.31 -5.91
N THR A 268 10.63 1.13 -6.46
CA THR A 268 9.70 0.03 -6.21
C THR A 268 10.41 -1.07 -5.45
N PHE A 269 9.67 -1.76 -4.60
CA PHE A 269 10.09 -3.04 -4.06
C PHE A 269 8.95 -4.04 -4.21
N TYR A 270 9.26 -5.32 -4.11
CA TYR A 270 8.33 -6.36 -4.48
C TYR A 270 7.82 -7.11 -3.27
N PHE A 271 6.62 -7.68 -3.41
CA PHE A 271 6.16 -8.73 -2.51
C PHE A 271 7.22 -9.83 -2.41
N PRO A 272 7.36 -10.46 -1.22
CA PRO A 272 8.33 -11.51 -1.05
C PRO A 272 7.97 -12.72 -1.93
N LEU A 273 8.71 -12.89 -3.02
CA LEU A 273 8.62 -14.07 -3.86
C LEU A 273 9.50 -15.16 -3.27
N THR A 274 8.88 -16.10 -2.56
CA THR A 274 9.58 -17.16 -1.83
C THR A 274 8.88 -18.49 -1.95
N TYR A 275 9.58 -19.57 -1.54
CA TYR A 275 8.92 -20.85 -1.26
C TYR A 275 8.06 -20.73 0.00
N PHE A 276 7.06 -21.59 0.13
CA PHE A 276 6.21 -21.68 1.33
C PHE A 276 5.39 -20.40 1.62
N GLY A 277 5.09 -19.58 0.62
CA GLY A 277 4.44 -18.27 0.82
C GLY A 277 3.14 -18.35 1.64
N ALA A 278 2.32 -19.38 1.44
CA ALA A 278 1.10 -19.58 2.23
C ALA A 278 1.39 -19.86 3.71
N ASP A 279 2.41 -20.71 3.99
CA ASP A 279 2.80 -21.04 5.36
C ASP A 279 3.43 -19.84 6.06
N VAL A 280 4.28 -19.09 5.33
CA VAL A 280 4.85 -17.83 5.82
C VAL A 280 3.74 -16.85 6.19
N ASN A 281 2.78 -16.63 5.30
CA ASN A 281 1.67 -15.72 5.56
C ASN A 281 0.83 -16.17 6.76
N ALA A 282 0.60 -17.48 6.92
CA ALA A 282 -0.15 -18.03 8.06
C ALA A 282 0.56 -17.77 9.41
N ILE A 283 1.90 -17.70 9.41
CA ILE A 283 2.70 -17.39 10.60
C ILE A 283 2.74 -15.87 10.85
N ILE A 284 3.08 -15.06 9.85
CA ILE A 284 3.36 -13.62 10.02
C ILE A 284 2.08 -12.81 10.23
N LYS A 285 1.00 -13.13 9.51
CA LYS A 285 -0.23 -12.33 9.54
C LYS A 285 -0.81 -12.11 10.93
N PRO A 286 -0.94 -13.13 11.80
CA PRO A 286 -1.40 -12.92 13.18
C PRO A 286 -0.49 -11.98 13.96
N GLY A 287 0.83 -12.12 13.83
CA GLY A 287 1.79 -11.27 14.51
C GLY A 287 1.68 -9.80 14.11
N VAL A 288 1.60 -9.52 12.82
CA VAL A 288 1.39 -8.14 12.33
C VAL A 288 0.03 -7.61 12.79
N ALA A 289 -1.02 -8.44 12.77
CA ALA A 289 -2.33 -8.03 13.28
C ALA A 289 -2.28 -7.66 14.77
N ASP A 290 -1.54 -8.39 15.59
CA ASP A 290 -1.36 -8.07 17.01
C ASP A 290 -0.71 -6.70 17.22
N VAL A 291 0.22 -6.30 16.36
CA VAL A 291 0.87 -4.98 16.45
C VAL A 291 -0.15 -3.85 16.29
N TYR A 292 -1.06 -3.93 15.31
CA TYR A 292 -2.00 -2.81 15.09
C TYR A 292 -3.36 -2.97 15.80
N VAL A 293 -3.83 -4.19 16.07
CA VAL A 293 -5.09 -4.42 16.80
C VAL A 293 -4.88 -4.36 18.30
N ASN A 294 -3.92 -5.12 18.82
CA ASN A 294 -3.65 -5.26 20.24
C ASN A 294 -2.58 -4.29 20.75
N ARG A 295 -1.98 -3.51 19.85
CA ARG A 295 -0.96 -2.49 20.16
C ARG A 295 0.25 -3.07 20.91
N VAL A 296 0.61 -4.33 20.59
CA VAL A 296 1.86 -4.91 21.10
C VAL A 296 3.06 -4.31 20.35
N PRO A 297 4.25 -4.19 20.97
CA PRO A 297 5.44 -3.70 20.30
C PRO A 297 5.81 -4.55 19.07
N ALA A 298 6.24 -3.93 17.98
CA ALA A 298 6.64 -4.64 16.77
C ALA A 298 7.83 -5.59 16.98
N SER A 299 8.59 -5.43 18.07
CA SER A 299 9.65 -6.37 18.47
C SER A 299 9.14 -7.80 18.72
N THR A 300 7.85 -7.99 18.98
CA THR A 300 7.22 -9.32 19.08
C THR A 300 7.29 -10.10 17.76
N LEU A 301 7.45 -9.41 16.63
CA LEU A 301 7.61 -10.04 15.32
C LEU A 301 8.92 -10.84 15.18
N THR A 302 9.88 -10.65 16.07
CA THR A 302 11.11 -11.47 16.12
C THR A 302 10.79 -12.96 16.28
N GLU A 303 9.87 -13.32 17.17
CA GLU A 303 9.47 -14.71 17.38
C GLU A 303 8.79 -15.32 16.12
N TYR A 304 7.94 -14.54 15.46
CA TYR A 304 7.31 -14.96 14.20
C TYR A 304 8.33 -15.10 13.07
N ASN A 305 9.31 -14.19 13.01
CA ASN A 305 10.39 -14.25 12.04
C ASN A 305 11.26 -15.50 12.22
N GLU A 306 11.57 -15.88 13.47
CA GLU A 306 12.28 -17.12 13.78
C GLU A 306 11.50 -18.36 13.29
N GLN A 307 10.19 -18.41 13.53
CA GLN A 307 9.33 -19.51 13.08
C GLN A 307 9.31 -19.60 11.55
N VAL A 308 9.18 -18.47 10.85
CA VAL A 308 9.24 -18.43 9.38
C VAL A 308 10.59 -18.92 8.89
N ASN A 309 11.68 -18.42 9.46
CA ASN A 309 13.03 -18.81 9.02
C ASN A 309 13.33 -20.28 9.33
N LEU A 310 12.66 -20.88 10.31
CA LEU A 310 12.74 -22.32 10.57
C LEU A 310 12.13 -23.15 9.42
N LEU A 311 11.05 -22.69 8.77
CA LEU A 311 10.46 -23.38 7.61
C LEU A 311 11.50 -23.60 6.50
N PHE A 312 12.32 -22.58 6.20
CA PHE A 312 13.34 -22.68 5.15
C PHE A 312 14.49 -23.63 5.51
N LYS A 313 14.72 -23.86 6.79
CA LYS A 313 15.75 -24.81 7.27
C LYS A 313 15.26 -26.25 7.27
N THR A 314 13.97 -26.47 7.57
CA THR A 314 13.42 -27.80 7.85
C THR A 314 12.60 -28.37 6.72
N SER A 315 11.97 -27.55 5.89
CA SER A 315 11.11 -27.99 4.80
C SER A 315 11.93 -28.30 3.53
N LYS A 316 11.59 -29.42 2.89
CA LYS A 316 12.18 -29.74 1.57
C LYS A 316 11.45 -28.93 0.51
N LYS A 317 12.22 -28.29 -0.37
CA LYS A 317 11.68 -27.67 -1.59
C LYS A 317 11.02 -28.77 -2.43
N SER A 318 9.67 -28.73 -2.56
CA SER A 318 8.92 -29.68 -3.38
C SER A 318 9.02 -29.31 -4.88
#